data_6eb80db4df79f0f295f7084f094e9230
#
_entry.id   6eb80db4df79f0f295f7084f094e9230
#
_cell.length_a   1.000
_cell.length_b   1.000
_cell.length_c   1.000
_cell.angle_alpha   90.00
_cell.angle_beta   90.00
_cell.angle_gamma   90.00
#
_symmetry.space_group_name_H-M   'P 1'
#
loop_
_entity.id
_entity.type
_entity.pdbx_description
1 polymer ?
#
loop_
_entity_poly.entity_id
_entity_poly.type
_entity_poly.pdbx_seq_one_letter_code
_entity_poly.pdbx_strand_id
1 'polypeptide(L)'
;PTAAQLADLDVVLFDVQAVGVRCYTFLSTLVLVMEACAEQSLPLIVLDRPNPNGHLVGGPMLDTASVRSFVGFLPIPLSHGMTLGELAEMANGEGWLGGGYSTSPNPAIQCDLTVIPCTGWSRNAQWSAPIAPSPNLPTPAAVQLYPHLVLLEATTASVGRGTATPFTKVGFPGFVRGPISFTPTPNAASRYPKHAGKPCQGFSVLRRLGSWQAQGTDNRLKLEVLNELHEAWMNTPAGDQNPFIDRPQFFDQLSGGSELRLALEAEEGLEALQNKWGMQRARFMEMRSVYLRYPTSP
;
A
#
# COMPACT_ATOMS: atom_id res chain seq x y z
N PRO A 1 -20.57 0.83 6.37
CA PRO A 1 -21.99 0.43 6.47
C PRO A 1 -22.89 1.64 6.74
N THR A 2 -24.18 1.54 6.42
CA THR A 2 -25.16 2.56 6.74
C THR A 2 -25.80 2.30 8.11
N ALA A 3 -26.39 3.33 8.74
CA ALA A 3 -27.11 3.17 10.00
C ALA A 3 -28.18 2.05 9.92
N ALA A 4 -28.91 1.95 8.81
CA ALA A 4 -29.91 0.91 8.60
C ALA A 4 -29.31 -0.52 8.52
N GLN A 5 -28.09 -0.67 8.05
CA GLN A 5 -27.38 -1.96 8.03
C GLN A 5 -26.85 -2.38 9.40
N LEU A 6 -26.70 -1.43 10.32
CA LEU A 6 -26.19 -1.65 11.67
C LEU A 6 -27.30 -1.73 12.73
N ALA A 7 -28.54 -1.35 12.41
CA ALA A 7 -29.63 -1.13 13.37
C ALA A 7 -29.98 -2.35 14.25
N ASP A 8 -29.85 -3.56 13.71
CA ASP A 8 -30.22 -4.81 14.40
C ASP A 8 -29.00 -5.61 14.88
N LEU A 9 -27.84 -4.97 14.94
CA LEU A 9 -26.59 -5.61 15.38
C LEU A 9 -26.25 -5.21 16.82
N ASP A 10 -25.75 -6.17 17.59
CA ASP A 10 -25.19 -5.95 18.93
C ASP A 10 -23.67 -5.66 18.90
N VAL A 11 -22.99 -6.12 17.84
CA VAL A 11 -21.53 -5.99 17.68
C VAL A 11 -21.13 -6.19 16.23
N VAL A 12 -20.07 -5.52 15.80
CA VAL A 12 -19.44 -5.75 14.48
C VAL A 12 -18.12 -6.48 14.67
N LEU A 13 -17.86 -7.51 13.87
CA LEU A 13 -16.57 -8.21 13.80
C LEU A 13 -15.85 -7.82 12.51
N PHE A 14 -14.59 -7.42 12.63
CA PHE A 14 -13.72 -7.14 11.48
C PHE A 14 -12.59 -8.17 11.42
N ASP A 15 -12.66 -9.07 10.44
CA ASP A 15 -11.69 -10.16 10.23
C ASP A 15 -11.21 -10.16 8.78
N VAL A 16 -10.21 -9.34 8.47
CA VAL A 16 -9.71 -9.14 7.11
C VAL A 16 -8.19 -9.13 7.06
N GLN A 17 -7.60 -9.82 6.06
CA GLN A 17 -6.16 -9.87 5.85
C GLN A 17 -5.66 -8.68 5.04
N ALA A 18 -4.85 -7.80 5.65
CA ALA A 18 -4.10 -6.75 4.96
C ALA A 18 -2.67 -7.19 4.59
N VAL A 19 -1.96 -6.32 3.88
CA VAL A 19 -0.61 -6.59 3.37
C VAL A 19 0.43 -5.54 3.79
N GLY A 20 0.10 -4.66 4.74
CA GLY A 20 1.04 -3.69 5.32
C GLY A 20 1.33 -2.46 4.44
N VAL A 21 0.45 -2.16 3.49
CA VAL A 21 0.59 -1.02 2.57
C VAL A 21 -0.65 -0.14 2.69
N ARG A 22 -0.44 1.18 2.85
CA ARG A 22 -1.51 2.17 3.05
C ARG A 22 -2.60 2.11 1.99
N CYS A 23 -2.22 1.96 0.73
CA CYS A 23 -3.15 1.93 -0.38
C CYS A 23 -3.85 0.57 -0.61
N TYR A 24 -3.59 -0.42 0.25
CA TYR A 24 -4.38 -1.64 0.29
C TYR A 24 -5.65 -1.38 1.10
N THR A 25 -6.76 -1.19 0.42
CA THR A 25 -7.97 -0.45 0.86
C THR A 25 -8.72 -1.02 2.08
N PHE A 26 -8.35 -2.20 2.59
CA PHE A 26 -8.95 -2.74 3.81
C PHE A 26 -8.68 -1.88 5.05
N LEU A 27 -7.57 -1.11 5.07
CA LEU A 27 -7.34 -0.11 6.10
C LEU A 27 -8.41 0.99 6.05
N SER A 28 -8.67 1.54 4.86
CA SER A 28 -9.71 2.56 4.69
C SER A 28 -11.11 2.02 5.02
N THR A 29 -11.37 0.76 4.66
CA THR A 29 -12.60 0.07 5.04
C THR A 29 -12.73 -0.04 6.57
N LEU A 30 -11.66 -0.43 7.26
CA LEU A 30 -11.63 -0.52 8.73
C LEU A 30 -11.97 0.82 9.38
N VAL A 31 -11.30 1.91 8.96
CA VAL A 31 -11.56 3.25 9.51
C VAL A 31 -13.01 3.68 9.31
N LEU A 32 -13.57 3.48 8.10
CA LEU A 32 -14.98 3.78 7.82
C LEU A 32 -15.96 2.90 8.61
N VAL A 33 -15.59 1.66 8.93
CA VAL A 33 -16.39 0.80 9.81
C VAL A 33 -16.31 1.30 11.25
N MET A 34 -15.11 1.70 11.73
CA MET A 34 -14.94 2.31 13.05
C MET A 34 -15.78 3.57 13.21
N GLU A 35 -15.77 4.46 12.23
CA GLU A 35 -16.59 5.69 12.21
C GLU A 35 -18.07 5.34 12.29
N ALA A 36 -18.55 4.44 11.44
CA ALA A 36 -19.95 4.03 11.42
C ALA A 36 -20.41 3.34 12.74
N CYS A 37 -19.55 2.53 13.35
CA CYS A 37 -19.81 1.92 14.64
C CYS A 37 -19.89 2.97 15.75
N ALA A 38 -18.95 3.93 15.77
CA ALA A 38 -18.93 5.02 16.73
C ALA A 38 -20.19 5.90 16.64
N GLU A 39 -20.62 6.23 15.42
CA GLU A 39 -21.86 7.01 15.17
C GLU A 39 -23.14 6.31 15.68
N GLN A 40 -23.13 4.98 15.71
CA GLN A 40 -24.26 4.17 16.19
C GLN A 40 -24.07 3.64 17.62
N SER A 41 -23.00 4.04 18.31
CA SER A 41 -22.61 3.51 19.63
C SER A 41 -22.55 1.97 19.66
N LEU A 42 -22.07 1.37 18.58
CA LEU A 42 -22.00 -0.07 18.37
C LEU A 42 -20.56 -0.56 18.61
N PRO A 43 -20.32 -1.58 19.46
CA PRO A 43 -19.00 -2.13 19.69
C PRO A 43 -18.41 -2.74 18.40
N LEU A 44 -17.10 -2.53 18.19
CA LEU A 44 -16.33 -3.15 17.12
C LEU A 44 -15.23 -4.05 17.70
N ILE A 45 -15.19 -5.29 17.25
CA ILE A 45 -14.12 -6.24 17.58
C ILE A 45 -13.29 -6.49 16.32
N VAL A 46 -12.01 -6.16 16.38
CA VAL A 46 -11.04 -6.48 15.31
C VAL A 46 -10.33 -7.78 15.69
N LEU A 47 -10.51 -8.82 14.88
CA LEU A 47 -9.72 -10.05 14.96
C LEU A 47 -8.42 -9.82 14.19
N ASP A 48 -7.37 -9.48 14.91
CA ASP A 48 -6.14 -9.02 14.28
C ASP A 48 -5.39 -10.15 13.58
N ARG A 49 -4.71 -9.78 12.49
CA ARG A 49 -3.97 -10.73 11.64
C ARG A 49 -2.53 -10.27 11.43
N PRO A 50 -1.58 -11.21 11.29
CA PRO A 50 -0.20 -10.89 10.97
C PRO A 50 -0.07 -10.00 9.74
N ASN A 51 0.83 -9.03 9.80
CA ASN A 51 1.23 -8.26 8.63
C ASN A 51 2.40 -8.96 7.91
N PRO A 52 2.23 -9.45 6.67
CA PRO A 52 3.31 -10.13 5.93
C PRO A 52 4.49 -9.22 5.58
N ASN A 53 4.29 -7.89 5.63
CA ASN A 53 5.30 -6.86 5.46
C ASN A 53 5.55 -6.08 6.77
N GLY A 54 5.38 -6.71 7.93
CA GLY A 54 5.50 -6.08 9.25
C GLY A 54 6.87 -5.45 9.52
N HIS A 55 7.92 -5.97 8.90
CA HIS A 55 9.29 -5.46 8.97
C HIS A 55 9.49 -4.16 8.18
N LEU A 56 8.65 -3.86 7.19
CA LEU A 56 8.83 -2.76 6.25
C LEU A 56 8.13 -1.48 6.75
N VAL A 57 8.91 -0.41 6.92
CA VAL A 57 8.38 0.92 7.27
C VAL A 57 9.08 1.96 6.41
N GLY A 58 8.32 2.67 5.58
CA GLY A 58 8.92 3.70 4.74
C GLY A 58 8.05 4.15 3.58
N GLY A 59 8.66 4.96 2.76
CA GLY A 59 8.00 5.68 1.68
C GLY A 59 7.35 6.97 2.17
N PRO A 60 6.72 7.73 1.26
CA PRO A 60 6.13 9.02 1.58
C PRO A 60 4.95 8.90 2.54
N MET A 61 4.86 9.86 3.45
CA MET A 61 3.68 10.06 4.30
C MET A 61 2.50 10.57 3.47
N LEU A 62 1.29 10.23 3.89
CA LEU A 62 0.09 10.80 3.28
C LEU A 62 -0.10 12.24 3.74
N ASP A 63 -0.19 13.16 2.81
CA ASP A 63 -0.76 14.48 3.03
C ASP A 63 -2.29 14.39 2.94
N THR A 64 -2.93 14.26 4.10
CA THR A 64 -4.38 14.11 4.20
C THR A 64 -5.15 15.37 3.79
N ALA A 65 -4.50 16.53 3.76
CA ALA A 65 -5.13 17.78 3.36
C ALA A 65 -5.29 17.88 1.83
N SER A 66 -4.34 17.33 1.07
CA SER A 66 -4.31 17.49 -0.39
C SER A 66 -4.75 16.26 -1.18
N VAL A 67 -4.46 15.04 -0.71
CA VAL A 67 -4.68 13.83 -1.53
C VAL A 67 -5.41 12.68 -0.80
N ARG A 68 -6.12 12.98 0.29
CA ARG A 68 -6.90 11.98 1.01
C ARG A 68 -7.91 11.32 0.06
N SER A 69 -7.94 9.99 0.07
CA SER A 69 -8.81 9.17 -0.80
C SER A 69 -8.98 7.78 -0.21
N PHE A 70 -9.79 6.93 -0.86
CA PHE A 70 -9.96 5.54 -0.43
C PHE A 70 -8.68 4.70 -0.52
N VAL A 71 -7.67 5.11 -1.31
CA VAL A 71 -6.34 4.48 -1.36
C VAL A 71 -5.31 5.15 -0.45
N GLY A 72 -5.73 6.15 0.34
CA GLY A 72 -4.89 6.85 1.31
C GLY A 72 -5.76 7.60 2.31
N PHE A 73 -6.00 7.00 3.48
CA PHE A 73 -6.98 7.49 4.44
C PHE A 73 -6.35 8.10 5.70
N LEU A 74 -5.28 7.50 6.20
CA LEU A 74 -4.59 7.91 7.43
C LEU A 74 -3.24 8.57 7.13
N PRO A 75 -2.77 9.52 7.97
CA PRO A 75 -1.49 10.21 7.83
C PRO A 75 -0.30 9.30 8.21
N ILE A 76 -0.14 8.21 7.50
CA ILE A 76 0.89 7.19 7.71
C ILE A 76 1.76 6.99 6.46
N PRO A 77 2.97 6.42 6.57
CA PRO A 77 3.82 6.14 5.43
C PRO A 77 3.19 5.08 4.51
N LEU A 78 3.66 5.00 3.27
CA LEU A 78 3.18 4.04 2.27
C LEU A 78 3.24 2.60 2.81
N SER A 79 4.35 2.23 3.44
CA SER A 79 4.49 0.99 4.21
C SER A 79 4.61 1.32 5.69
N HIS A 80 3.74 0.79 6.53
CA HIS A 80 3.57 1.25 7.91
C HIS A 80 4.08 0.26 8.96
N GLY A 81 4.31 -1.00 8.60
CA GLY A 81 4.84 -2.04 9.49
C GLY A 81 3.96 -2.36 10.69
N MET A 82 2.67 -2.08 10.64
CA MET A 82 1.68 -2.33 11.70
C MET A 82 0.62 -3.32 11.21
N THR A 83 -0.04 -4.02 12.13
CA THR A 83 -1.24 -4.80 11.82
C THR A 83 -2.46 -3.88 11.70
N LEU A 84 -3.60 -4.42 11.24
CA LEU A 84 -4.85 -3.64 11.20
C LEU A 84 -5.36 -3.31 12.62
N GLY A 85 -5.20 -4.23 13.58
CA GLY A 85 -5.57 -3.98 14.96
C GLY A 85 -4.75 -2.85 15.58
N GLU A 86 -3.42 -2.85 15.40
CA GLU A 86 -2.55 -1.76 15.85
C GLU A 86 -2.91 -0.41 15.21
N LEU A 87 -3.25 -0.41 13.92
CA LEU A 87 -3.69 0.81 13.20
C LEU A 87 -5.06 1.28 13.67
N ALA A 88 -5.99 0.37 14.00
CA ALA A 88 -7.27 0.74 14.56
C ALA A 88 -7.12 1.44 15.92
N GLU A 89 -6.28 0.91 16.81
CA GLU A 89 -5.98 1.55 18.09
C GLU A 89 -5.31 2.90 17.92
N MET A 90 -4.34 2.99 16.98
CA MET A 90 -3.67 4.24 16.68
C MET A 90 -4.66 5.28 16.13
N ALA A 91 -5.52 4.91 15.16
CA ALA A 91 -6.50 5.83 14.59
C ALA A 91 -7.49 6.34 15.65
N ASN A 92 -7.89 5.47 16.58
CA ASN A 92 -8.77 5.81 17.70
C ASN A 92 -8.06 6.70 18.73
N GLY A 93 -6.82 6.35 19.11
CA GLY A 93 -6.05 7.05 20.13
C GLY A 93 -5.55 8.43 19.65
N GLU A 94 -5.15 8.56 18.38
CA GLU A 94 -4.70 9.82 17.79
C GLU A 94 -5.89 10.72 17.35
N GLY A 95 -7.15 10.27 17.53
CA GLY A 95 -8.33 11.05 17.16
C GLY A 95 -8.50 11.25 15.64
N TRP A 96 -8.06 10.29 14.83
CA TRP A 96 -8.15 10.39 13.37
C TRP A 96 -9.50 10.02 12.79
N LEU A 97 -10.44 9.55 13.60
CA LEU A 97 -11.80 9.26 13.20
C LEU A 97 -12.63 10.55 13.02
N GLY A 98 -13.62 10.50 12.17
CA GLY A 98 -14.50 11.65 11.89
C GLY A 98 -13.92 12.71 10.97
N GLY A 99 -12.66 12.57 10.54
CA GLY A 99 -12.06 13.37 9.48
C GLY A 99 -12.29 12.81 8.08
N GLY A 100 -13.21 11.85 7.91
CA GLY A 100 -13.52 11.17 6.67
C GLY A 100 -13.98 12.10 5.54
N TYR A 101 -14.76 11.60 4.60
CA TYR A 101 -15.40 12.41 3.55
C TYR A 101 -16.50 13.35 4.07
N SER A 102 -16.71 13.43 5.40
CA SER A 102 -17.62 14.37 6.05
C SER A 102 -17.09 15.79 5.95
N THR A 103 -17.93 16.72 5.54
CA THR A 103 -17.63 18.16 5.47
C THR A 103 -17.54 18.84 6.84
N SER A 104 -17.79 18.11 7.92
CA SER A 104 -17.69 18.58 9.30
C SER A 104 -16.79 17.62 10.10
N PRO A 105 -15.51 17.95 10.31
CA PRO A 105 -14.66 17.17 11.19
C PRO A 105 -15.26 17.18 12.59
N ASN A 106 -15.64 16.01 13.11
CA ASN A 106 -16.04 15.87 14.50
C ASN A 106 -14.84 15.30 15.29
N PRO A 107 -14.09 16.14 16.01
CA PRO A 107 -12.86 15.70 16.68
C PRO A 107 -13.11 14.76 17.88
N ALA A 108 -14.34 14.41 18.18
CA ALA A 108 -14.72 13.65 19.36
C ALA A 108 -15.28 12.24 19.05
N ILE A 109 -15.17 11.76 17.80
CA ILE A 109 -15.61 10.40 17.49
C ILE A 109 -14.57 9.41 17.99
N GLN A 110 -14.96 8.57 18.95
CA GLN A 110 -14.19 7.40 19.40
C GLN A 110 -15.03 6.13 19.21
N CYS A 111 -14.41 5.13 18.65
CA CYS A 111 -15.01 3.81 18.50
C CYS A 111 -14.86 3.00 19.79
N ASP A 112 -15.92 2.33 20.23
CA ASP A 112 -15.83 1.28 21.27
C ASP A 112 -15.14 0.07 20.62
N LEU A 113 -13.80 0.04 20.75
CA LEU A 113 -12.91 -0.86 20.01
C LEU A 113 -12.30 -1.91 20.93
N THR A 114 -12.45 -3.16 20.55
CA THR A 114 -11.68 -4.28 21.12
C THR A 114 -10.82 -4.92 20.05
N VAL A 115 -9.52 -5.06 20.29
CA VAL A 115 -8.60 -5.78 19.40
C VAL A 115 -8.21 -7.13 20.04
N ILE A 116 -8.56 -8.22 19.36
CA ILE A 116 -8.14 -9.59 19.72
C ILE A 116 -6.82 -9.87 19.00
N PRO A 117 -5.68 -9.95 19.69
CA PRO A 117 -4.39 -10.13 19.06
C PRO A 117 -4.22 -11.54 18.51
N CYS A 118 -3.48 -11.68 17.40
CA CYS A 118 -3.01 -12.98 16.92
C CYS A 118 -1.90 -13.51 17.85
N THR A 119 -1.73 -14.82 17.89
CA THR A 119 -0.71 -15.49 18.72
C THR A 119 0.44 -16.03 17.85
N GLY A 120 1.64 -16.13 18.42
CA GLY A 120 2.79 -16.78 17.79
C GLY A 120 3.39 -16.00 16.61
N TRP A 121 3.09 -14.71 16.46
CA TRP A 121 3.67 -13.88 15.42
C TRP A 121 4.56 -12.79 16.01
N SER A 122 5.67 -12.51 15.31
CA SER A 122 6.53 -11.35 15.56
C SER A 122 6.72 -10.55 14.28
N ARG A 123 7.04 -9.27 14.42
CA ARG A 123 7.06 -8.29 13.32
C ARG A 123 8.07 -8.62 12.22
N ASN A 124 9.23 -9.18 12.59
CA ASN A 124 10.27 -9.59 11.65
C ASN A 124 10.14 -11.05 11.19
N ALA A 125 9.14 -11.79 11.67
CA ALA A 125 8.91 -13.15 11.23
C ALA A 125 8.53 -13.18 9.74
N GLN A 126 9.14 -14.10 9.00
CA GLN A 126 8.65 -14.44 7.66
C GLN A 126 7.32 -15.16 7.80
N TRP A 127 6.25 -14.46 7.46
CA TRP A 127 4.90 -14.99 7.52
C TRP A 127 4.20 -14.85 6.18
N SER A 128 3.46 -15.86 5.81
CA SER A 128 2.65 -15.86 4.58
C SER A 128 1.20 -16.17 4.93
N ALA A 129 0.28 -15.38 4.40
CA ALA A 129 -1.14 -15.64 4.58
C ALA A 129 -1.50 -17.02 3.98
N PRO A 130 -2.24 -17.87 4.71
CA PRO A 130 -2.64 -19.20 4.24
C PRO A 130 -3.60 -19.11 3.04
N ILE A 131 -4.30 -18.00 2.90
CA ILE A 131 -5.17 -17.67 1.76
C ILE A 131 -4.63 -16.40 1.12
N ALA A 132 -4.52 -16.36 -0.19
CA ALA A 132 -4.07 -15.19 -0.92
C ALA A 132 -4.93 -13.97 -0.58
N PRO A 133 -4.35 -12.84 -0.13
CA PRO A 133 -5.11 -11.67 0.31
C PRO A 133 -5.86 -10.98 -0.85
N SER A 134 -5.43 -11.24 -2.08
CA SER A 134 -6.09 -10.75 -3.29
C SER A 134 -5.82 -11.70 -4.45
N PRO A 135 -6.77 -11.86 -5.40
CA PRO A 135 -6.51 -12.57 -6.66
C PRO A 135 -5.34 -11.98 -7.47
N ASN A 136 -5.01 -10.70 -7.26
CA ASN A 136 -3.85 -10.05 -7.87
C ASN A 136 -2.56 -10.14 -7.02
N LEU A 137 -2.63 -10.73 -5.83
CA LEU A 137 -1.48 -11.04 -4.97
C LEU A 137 -1.50 -12.53 -4.61
N PRO A 138 -1.39 -13.42 -5.63
CA PRO A 138 -1.66 -14.86 -5.45
C PRO A 138 -0.52 -15.62 -4.77
N THR A 139 0.63 -14.99 -4.59
CA THR A 139 1.83 -15.62 -4.01
C THR A 139 2.46 -14.77 -2.91
N PRO A 140 3.17 -15.37 -1.94
CA PRO A 140 3.92 -14.63 -0.94
C PRO A 140 4.90 -13.61 -1.56
N ALA A 141 5.57 -13.97 -2.64
CA ALA A 141 6.47 -13.05 -3.34
C ALA A 141 5.74 -11.82 -3.92
N ALA A 142 4.55 -12.00 -4.49
CA ALA A 142 3.74 -10.88 -4.98
C ALA A 142 3.33 -9.95 -3.82
N VAL A 143 2.98 -10.50 -2.66
CA VAL A 143 2.63 -9.74 -1.45
C VAL A 143 3.85 -8.94 -0.94
N GLN A 144 5.03 -9.55 -0.91
CA GLN A 144 6.27 -8.89 -0.47
C GLN A 144 6.76 -7.82 -1.46
N LEU A 145 6.55 -8.02 -2.76
CA LEU A 145 6.93 -7.06 -3.80
C LEU A 145 5.93 -5.91 -3.95
N TYR A 146 4.66 -6.11 -3.56
CA TYR A 146 3.60 -5.12 -3.73
C TYR A 146 3.95 -3.72 -3.19
N PRO A 147 4.52 -3.54 -1.99
CA PRO A 147 4.90 -2.22 -1.47
C PRO A 147 5.83 -1.45 -2.41
N HIS A 148 6.75 -2.14 -3.08
CA HIS A 148 7.77 -1.57 -3.95
C HIS A 148 7.27 -1.27 -5.37
N LEU A 149 6.14 -1.85 -5.76
CA LEU A 149 5.62 -1.80 -7.13
C LEU A 149 4.29 -1.07 -7.27
N VAL A 150 3.58 -0.81 -6.17
CA VAL A 150 2.21 -0.29 -6.23
C VAL A 150 2.10 1.07 -6.93
N LEU A 151 3.12 1.93 -6.84
CA LEU A 151 3.14 3.22 -7.52
C LEU A 151 3.11 3.08 -9.06
N LEU A 152 3.64 1.98 -9.59
CA LEU A 152 3.59 1.67 -11.02
C LEU A 152 2.16 1.47 -11.54
N GLU A 153 1.19 1.23 -10.70
CA GLU A 153 -0.22 1.13 -11.12
C GLU A 153 -0.76 2.43 -11.71
N ALA A 154 -0.14 3.56 -11.40
CA ALA A 154 -0.50 4.87 -11.93
C ALA A 154 0.42 5.35 -13.08
N THR A 155 1.23 4.45 -13.64
CA THR A 155 2.17 4.74 -14.73
C THR A 155 1.85 3.93 -15.97
N THR A 156 2.56 4.17 -17.07
CA THR A 156 2.45 3.37 -18.30
C THR A 156 2.95 1.93 -18.16
N ALA A 157 3.71 1.61 -17.12
CA ALA A 157 4.22 0.26 -16.88
C ALA A 157 3.13 -0.73 -16.46
N SER A 158 3.21 -1.96 -16.94
CA SER A 158 2.45 -3.10 -16.43
C SER A 158 3.20 -3.75 -15.27
N VAL A 159 2.50 -4.03 -14.19
CA VAL A 159 2.99 -4.85 -13.05
C VAL A 159 2.61 -6.34 -13.21
N GLY A 160 2.34 -6.78 -14.43
CA GLY A 160 1.99 -8.16 -14.74
C GLY A 160 0.55 -8.55 -14.38
N ARG A 161 -0.36 -7.61 -14.07
CA ARG A 161 -1.80 -7.92 -13.97
C ARG A 161 -2.29 -8.50 -15.29
N GLY A 162 -3.21 -9.46 -15.22
CA GLY A 162 -3.65 -10.22 -16.40
C GLY A 162 -2.67 -11.32 -16.83
N THR A 163 -1.66 -11.64 -16.00
CA THR A 163 -0.81 -12.82 -16.15
C THR A 163 -0.96 -13.76 -14.95
N ALA A 164 -0.37 -14.94 -15.00
CA ALA A 164 -0.37 -15.89 -13.88
C ALA A 164 0.45 -15.40 -12.66
N THR A 165 1.34 -14.41 -12.84
CA THR A 165 2.24 -13.94 -11.79
C THR A 165 2.27 -12.40 -11.69
N PRO A 166 1.15 -11.75 -11.34
CA PRO A 166 1.10 -10.31 -11.13
C PRO A 166 2.05 -9.88 -10.00
N PHE A 167 2.54 -8.65 -10.06
CA PHE A 167 3.50 -8.06 -9.11
C PHE A 167 4.83 -8.81 -8.94
N THR A 168 5.19 -9.69 -9.89
CA THR A 168 6.51 -10.36 -9.88
C THR A 168 7.34 -10.01 -11.11
N LYS A 169 6.75 -9.29 -12.04
CA LYS A 169 7.35 -8.79 -13.27
C LYS A 169 6.80 -7.42 -13.60
N VAL A 170 7.61 -6.65 -14.32
CA VAL A 170 7.26 -5.30 -14.77
C VAL A 170 7.73 -5.08 -16.20
N GLY A 171 7.08 -4.18 -16.92
CA GLY A 171 7.47 -3.82 -18.29
C GLY A 171 6.35 -3.15 -19.06
N PHE A 172 6.61 -2.85 -20.33
CA PHE A 172 5.67 -2.18 -21.23
C PHE A 172 5.98 -2.53 -22.70
N PRO A 173 5.06 -2.29 -23.65
CA PRO A 173 5.33 -2.45 -25.07
C PRO A 173 6.44 -1.48 -25.53
N GLY A 174 7.47 -2.01 -26.20
CA GLY A 174 8.61 -1.20 -26.65
C GLY A 174 9.74 -1.02 -25.64
N PHE A 175 9.67 -1.65 -24.49
CA PHE A 175 10.79 -1.70 -23.55
C PHE A 175 12.00 -2.40 -24.22
N VAL A 176 13.10 -1.66 -24.38
CA VAL A 176 14.27 -2.15 -25.09
C VAL A 176 15.12 -3.04 -24.20
N ARG A 177 15.52 -4.23 -24.69
CA ARG A 177 16.41 -5.18 -24.00
C ARG A 177 15.86 -5.79 -22.71
N GLY A 178 14.55 -5.86 -22.56
CA GLY A 178 13.94 -6.61 -21.45
C GLY A 178 14.23 -8.11 -21.58
N PRO A 179 14.78 -8.76 -20.52
CA PRO A 179 15.11 -10.20 -20.58
C PRO A 179 13.90 -11.13 -20.59
N ILE A 180 12.70 -10.61 -20.37
CA ILE A 180 11.46 -11.39 -20.41
C ILE A 180 10.41 -10.70 -21.30
N SER A 181 9.51 -11.50 -21.84
CA SER A 181 8.31 -11.04 -22.55
C SER A 181 7.07 -11.62 -21.87
N PHE A 182 5.99 -10.83 -21.81
CA PHE A 182 4.69 -11.27 -21.31
C PHE A 182 3.56 -10.48 -21.98
N THR A 183 2.41 -11.11 -22.14
CA THR A 183 1.23 -10.44 -22.69
C THR A 183 0.11 -10.46 -21.66
N PRO A 184 -0.27 -9.30 -21.09
CA PRO A 184 -1.44 -9.23 -20.21
C PRO A 184 -2.70 -9.63 -20.97
N THR A 185 -3.52 -10.49 -20.37
CA THR A 185 -4.83 -10.88 -20.91
C THR A 185 -5.90 -10.72 -19.84
N PRO A 186 -7.13 -10.30 -20.21
CA PRO A 186 -8.23 -10.24 -19.26
C PRO A 186 -8.45 -11.58 -18.54
N ASN A 187 -8.61 -11.52 -17.23
CA ASN A 187 -8.93 -12.68 -16.40
C ASN A 187 -9.83 -12.28 -15.21
N ALA A 188 -10.25 -13.24 -14.39
CA ALA A 188 -11.13 -12.98 -13.25
C ALA A 188 -10.56 -11.97 -12.23
N ALA A 189 -9.22 -11.94 -12.05
CA ALA A 189 -8.54 -11.01 -11.15
C ALA A 189 -8.33 -9.62 -11.75
N SER A 190 -8.26 -9.51 -13.07
CA SER A 190 -8.03 -8.26 -13.79
C SER A 190 -8.79 -8.28 -15.12
N ARG A 191 -9.96 -7.64 -15.13
CA ARG A 191 -10.81 -7.59 -16.35
C ARG A 191 -10.21 -6.69 -17.43
N TYR A 192 -9.50 -5.65 -17.03
CA TYR A 192 -8.91 -4.64 -17.92
C TYR A 192 -7.44 -4.41 -17.54
N PRO A 193 -6.57 -5.42 -17.73
CA PRO A 193 -5.16 -5.23 -17.43
C PRO A 193 -4.53 -4.21 -18.39
N LYS A 194 -3.59 -3.44 -17.88
CA LYS A 194 -2.83 -2.50 -18.71
C LYS A 194 -2.13 -3.27 -19.84
N HIS A 195 -2.16 -2.73 -21.06
CA HIS A 195 -1.64 -3.36 -22.28
C HIS A 195 -2.26 -4.71 -22.65
N ALA A 196 -3.56 -4.90 -22.36
CA ALA A 196 -4.28 -6.13 -22.73
C ALA A 196 -4.06 -6.52 -24.19
N GLY A 197 -3.62 -7.75 -24.43
CA GLY A 197 -3.35 -8.31 -25.76
C GLY A 197 -2.07 -7.80 -26.45
N LYS A 198 -1.32 -6.87 -25.83
CA LYS A 198 -0.07 -6.34 -26.39
C LYS A 198 1.14 -7.01 -25.72
N PRO A 199 2.12 -7.50 -26.49
CA PRO A 199 3.37 -8.00 -25.92
C PRO A 199 4.11 -6.87 -25.18
N CYS A 200 4.40 -7.09 -23.91
CA CYS A 200 5.26 -6.25 -23.09
C CYS A 200 6.62 -6.92 -22.97
N GLN A 201 7.69 -6.15 -23.10
CA GLN A 201 9.02 -6.57 -22.68
C GLN A 201 9.35 -5.91 -21.33
N GLY A 202 10.23 -6.54 -20.56
CA GLY A 202 10.57 -6.04 -19.24
C GLY A 202 11.44 -7.02 -18.48
N PHE A 203 11.33 -7.02 -17.16
CA PHE A 203 12.15 -7.89 -16.29
C PHE A 203 11.37 -8.46 -15.12
N SER A 204 11.91 -9.56 -14.57
CA SER A 204 11.41 -10.18 -13.33
C SER A 204 11.99 -9.45 -12.12
N VAL A 205 11.11 -9.10 -11.15
CA VAL A 205 11.51 -8.46 -9.89
C VAL A 205 11.83 -9.48 -8.80
N LEU A 206 11.52 -10.76 -9.02
CA LEU A 206 11.77 -11.83 -8.03
C LEU A 206 13.23 -11.94 -7.59
N ARG A 207 14.17 -11.75 -8.52
CA ARG A 207 15.61 -11.81 -8.18
C ARG A 207 16.03 -10.67 -7.25
N ARG A 208 15.38 -9.50 -7.35
CA ARG A 208 15.65 -8.35 -6.48
C ARG A 208 15.13 -8.57 -5.08
N LEU A 209 13.97 -9.23 -4.94
CA LEU A 209 13.41 -9.57 -3.62
C LEU A 209 14.43 -10.32 -2.76
N GLY A 210 15.09 -11.34 -3.30
CA GLY A 210 16.14 -12.07 -2.60
C GLY A 210 17.33 -11.18 -2.19
N SER A 211 17.76 -10.27 -3.07
CA SER A 211 18.80 -9.29 -2.76
C SER A 211 18.39 -8.30 -1.68
N TRP A 212 17.17 -7.79 -1.73
CA TRP A 212 16.61 -6.87 -0.73
C TRP A 212 16.49 -7.52 0.64
N GLN A 213 16.07 -8.79 0.70
CA GLN A 213 15.99 -9.57 1.93
C GLN A 213 17.38 -9.90 2.50
N ALA A 214 18.35 -10.20 1.64
CA ALA A 214 19.73 -10.50 2.04
C ALA A 214 20.48 -9.28 2.59
N GLN A 215 20.13 -8.07 2.18
CA GLN A 215 20.68 -6.81 2.72
C GLN A 215 20.22 -6.53 4.17
N GLY A 216 19.34 -7.33 4.71
CA GLY A 216 19.07 -7.64 6.13
C GLY A 216 18.57 -6.50 7.04
N THR A 217 18.87 -5.26 6.78
CA THR A 217 18.61 -4.15 7.71
C THR A 217 17.97 -2.92 7.09
N ASP A 218 17.83 -2.88 5.77
CA ASP A 218 17.20 -1.75 5.10
C ASP A 218 15.69 -1.99 4.90
N ASN A 219 14.95 -1.81 5.98
CA ASN A 219 13.48 -1.92 6.01
C ASN A 219 12.80 -0.74 5.29
N ARG A 220 13.44 -0.17 4.24
CA ARG A 220 12.95 0.96 3.48
C ARG A 220 12.30 0.52 2.16
N LEU A 221 11.38 1.35 1.69
CA LEU A 221 10.78 1.19 0.37
C LEU A 221 11.85 1.32 -0.73
N LYS A 222 11.85 0.39 -1.67
CA LYS A 222 12.79 0.39 -2.81
C LYS A 222 12.10 1.01 -4.03
N LEU A 223 12.60 2.15 -4.51
CA LEU A 223 12.08 2.87 -5.67
C LEU A 223 12.90 2.66 -6.95
N GLU A 224 13.97 1.88 -6.88
CA GLU A 224 14.85 1.64 -8.03
C GLU A 224 14.12 1.05 -9.24
N VAL A 225 13.09 0.23 -9.03
CA VAL A 225 12.26 -0.31 -10.13
C VAL A 225 11.43 0.77 -10.78
N LEU A 226 10.89 1.71 -10.00
CA LEU A 226 10.14 2.86 -10.51
C LEU A 226 11.04 3.76 -11.38
N ASN A 227 12.23 4.10 -10.88
CA ASN A 227 13.19 4.94 -11.58
C ASN A 227 13.68 4.27 -12.87
N GLU A 228 14.06 2.99 -12.81
CA GLU A 228 14.53 2.25 -13.98
C GLU A 228 13.46 2.19 -15.10
N LEU A 229 12.20 2.00 -14.74
CA LEU A 229 11.12 2.00 -15.71
C LEU A 229 10.81 3.40 -16.24
N HIS A 230 10.93 4.44 -15.41
CA HIS A 230 10.81 5.83 -15.84
C HIS A 230 11.89 6.18 -16.88
N GLU A 231 13.16 5.96 -16.55
CA GLU A 231 14.28 6.19 -17.45
C GLU A 231 14.15 5.39 -18.75
N ALA A 232 13.74 4.12 -18.65
CA ALA A 232 13.55 3.28 -19.83
C ALA A 232 12.40 3.78 -20.71
N TRP A 233 11.32 4.31 -20.13
CA TRP A 233 10.20 4.89 -20.88
C TRP A 233 10.61 6.16 -21.61
N MET A 234 11.29 7.09 -20.93
CA MET A 234 11.77 8.35 -21.52
C MET A 234 12.74 8.13 -22.71
N ASN A 235 13.40 6.98 -22.75
CA ASN A 235 14.26 6.58 -23.88
C ASN A 235 13.51 5.82 -25.00
N THR A 236 12.18 5.88 -25.05
CA THR A 236 11.39 5.29 -26.14
C THR A 236 10.73 6.37 -27.01
N PRO A 237 10.44 6.09 -28.29
CA PRO A 237 9.65 7.00 -29.12
C PRO A 237 8.25 7.32 -28.55
N ALA A 238 7.71 6.44 -27.73
CA ALA A 238 6.44 6.67 -27.04
C ALA A 238 6.60 7.65 -25.88
N GLY A 239 7.74 7.62 -25.18
CA GLY A 239 8.10 8.54 -24.10
C GLY A 239 8.28 9.98 -24.57
N ASP A 240 8.77 10.18 -25.80
CA ASP A 240 8.86 11.51 -26.40
C ASP A 240 7.49 12.21 -26.55
N GLN A 241 6.41 11.45 -26.58
CA GLN A 241 5.06 11.93 -26.85
C GLN A 241 4.11 11.81 -25.66
N ASN A 242 4.42 10.94 -24.68
CA ASN A 242 3.53 10.60 -23.59
C ASN A 242 4.28 10.52 -22.27
N PRO A 243 3.72 11.07 -21.18
CA PRO A 243 4.34 10.99 -19.87
C PRO A 243 4.38 9.54 -19.36
N PHE A 244 5.40 9.21 -18.57
CA PHE A 244 5.49 7.92 -17.89
C PHE A 244 4.34 7.73 -16.88
N ILE A 245 4.03 8.77 -16.12
CA ILE A 245 2.91 8.79 -15.16
C ILE A 245 1.64 9.15 -15.94
N ASP A 246 0.88 8.15 -16.37
CA ASP A 246 -0.32 8.30 -17.20
C ASP A 246 -1.58 8.68 -16.41
N ARG A 247 -1.52 8.57 -15.07
CA ARG A 247 -2.60 8.95 -14.14
C ARG A 247 -2.04 9.77 -12.97
N PRO A 248 -1.68 11.05 -13.19
CA PRO A 248 -0.96 11.87 -12.19
C PRO A 248 -1.72 12.03 -10.88
N GLN A 249 -3.02 12.28 -10.91
CA GLN A 249 -3.82 12.39 -9.69
C GLN A 249 -3.85 11.07 -8.89
N PHE A 250 -3.97 9.93 -9.57
CA PHE A 250 -3.93 8.63 -8.90
C PHE A 250 -2.54 8.31 -8.37
N PHE A 251 -1.49 8.70 -9.08
CA PHE A 251 -0.12 8.59 -8.59
C PHE A 251 0.07 9.37 -7.28
N ASP A 252 -0.39 10.62 -7.25
CA ASP A 252 -0.33 11.48 -6.06
C ASP A 252 -1.11 10.88 -4.87
N GLN A 253 -2.28 10.28 -5.12
CA GLN A 253 -3.05 9.57 -4.10
C GLN A 253 -2.31 8.34 -3.56
N LEU A 254 -1.66 7.55 -4.42
CA LEU A 254 -0.88 6.39 -4.01
C LEU A 254 0.39 6.79 -3.27
N SER A 255 1.14 7.77 -3.78
CA SER A 255 2.38 8.26 -3.17
C SER A 255 2.14 9.07 -1.90
N GLY A 256 0.95 9.68 -1.75
CA GLY A 256 0.60 10.49 -0.58
C GLY A 256 0.84 11.98 -0.76
N GLY A 257 1.12 12.43 -1.97
CA GLY A 257 1.34 13.82 -2.36
C GLY A 257 1.98 13.91 -3.74
N SER A 258 2.08 15.12 -4.29
CA SER A 258 2.61 15.35 -5.64
C SER A 258 4.16 15.38 -5.71
N GLU A 259 4.84 15.44 -4.58
CA GLU A 259 6.30 15.68 -4.54
C GLU A 259 7.10 14.63 -5.33
N LEU A 260 6.77 13.34 -5.16
CA LEU A 260 7.49 12.27 -5.88
C LEU A 260 7.25 12.36 -7.39
N ARG A 261 6.03 12.64 -7.82
CA ARG A 261 5.72 12.81 -9.24
C ARG A 261 6.48 14.00 -9.83
N LEU A 262 6.42 15.15 -9.17
CA LEU A 262 7.10 16.36 -9.64
C LEU A 262 8.62 16.17 -9.72
N ALA A 263 9.23 15.48 -8.76
CA ALA A 263 10.67 15.19 -8.81
C ALA A 263 11.04 14.23 -9.97
N LEU A 264 10.18 13.23 -10.25
CA LEU A 264 10.38 12.35 -11.41
C LEU A 264 10.22 13.10 -12.74
N GLU A 265 9.19 13.94 -12.87
CA GLU A 265 8.92 14.75 -14.07
C GLU A 265 9.99 15.81 -14.33
N ALA A 266 10.63 16.33 -13.27
CA ALA A 266 11.74 17.28 -13.37
C ALA A 266 13.12 16.61 -13.51
N GLU A 267 13.16 15.27 -13.54
CA GLU A 267 14.40 14.48 -13.54
C GLU A 267 15.33 14.83 -12.37
N GLU A 268 14.76 15.29 -11.25
CA GLU A 268 15.50 15.61 -10.04
C GLU A 268 15.88 14.33 -9.28
N GLY A 269 17.04 14.36 -8.65
CA GLY A 269 17.48 13.26 -7.78
C GLY A 269 16.54 13.09 -6.58
N LEU A 270 16.16 11.84 -6.25
CA LEU A 270 15.24 11.55 -5.15
C LEU A 270 15.89 11.62 -3.75
N GLU A 271 17.17 12.01 -3.64
CA GLU A 271 17.90 12.01 -2.37
C GLU A 271 17.27 12.95 -1.33
N ALA A 272 16.91 14.17 -1.75
CA ALA A 272 16.27 15.14 -0.86
C ALA A 272 14.92 14.64 -0.33
N LEU A 273 14.11 14.00 -1.20
CA LEU A 273 12.84 13.36 -0.79
C LEU A 273 13.07 12.18 0.15
N GLN A 274 14.04 11.34 -0.12
CA GLN A 274 14.39 10.20 0.73
C GLN A 274 14.83 10.66 2.13
N ASN A 275 15.60 11.75 2.22
CA ASN A 275 16.01 12.36 3.48
C ASN A 275 14.79 12.92 4.24
N LYS A 276 13.88 13.63 3.55
CA LYS A 276 12.61 14.12 4.12
C LYS A 276 11.77 12.95 4.67
N TRP A 277 11.60 11.89 3.88
CA TRP A 277 10.87 10.70 4.32
C TRP A 277 11.56 9.98 5.48
N GLY A 278 12.89 10.02 5.56
CA GLY A 278 13.65 9.52 6.70
C GLY A 278 13.26 10.20 8.01
N MET A 279 13.16 11.53 8.00
CA MET A 279 12.71 12.31 9.16
C MET A 279 11.23 12.05 9.52
N GLN A 280 10.37 12.00 8.51
CA GLN A 280 8.95 11.69 8.71
C GLN A 280 8.76 10.27 9.27
N ARG A 281 9.51 9.30 8.74
CA ARG A 281 9.54 7.93 9.24
C ARG A 281 9.96 7.87 10.70
N ALA A 282 10.99 8.61 11.11
CA ALA A 282 11.45 8.62 12.50
C ALA A 282 10.32 9.07 13.45
N ARG A 283 9.63 10.15 13.12
CA ARG A 283 8.47 10.65 13.88
C ARG A 283 7.33 9.62 13.94
N PHE A 284 7.03 8.97 12.81
CA PHE A 284 6.02 7.92 12.77
C PHE A 284 6.41 6.71 13.61
N MET A 285 7.69 6.31 13.59
CA MET A 285 8.20 5.21 14.42
C MET A 285 8.07 5.50 15.92
N GLU A 286 8.27 6.73 16.33
CA GLU A 286 8.04 7.19 17.70
C GLU A 286 6.54 7.15 18.05
N MET A 287 5.69 7.78 17.24
CA MET A 287 4.23 7.83 17.42
C MET A 287 3.62 6.43 17.51
N ARG A 288 3.96 5.52 16.58
CA ARG A 288 3.39 4.17 16.57
C ARG A 288 3.83 3.30 17.74
N SER A 289 4.94 3.63 18.41
CA SER A 289 5.57 2.75 19.42
C SER A 289 4.64 2.38 20.57
N VAL A 290 3.73 3.27 20.95
CA VAL A 290 2.75 3.04 22.03
C VAL A 290 1.59 2.14 21.61
N TYR A 291 1.40 1.92 20.33
CA TYR A 291 0.33 1.08 19.77
C TYR A 291 0.81 -0.31 19.34
N LEU A 292 2.12 -0.57 19.41
CA LEU A 292 2.67 -1.86 18.98
C LEU A 292 2.37 -2.95 19.99
N ARG A 293 1.66 -4.00 19.57
CA ARG A 293 1.27 -5.16 20.38
C ARG A 293 2.20 -6.35 20.26
N TYR A 294 2.94 -6.41 19.13
CA TYR A 294 3.73 -7.60 18.81
C TYR A 294 5.24 -7.31 18.92
N PRO A 295 6.03 -8.28 19.41
CA PRO A 295 7.49 -8.11 19.49
C PRO A 295 8.11 -7.98 18.10
N THR A 296 9.30 -7.41 18.06
CA THR A 296 10.08 -7.27 16.82
C THR A 296 10.67 -8.60 16.39
N SER A 297 11.09 -9.42 17.35
CA SER A 297 11.63 -10.76 17.14
C SER A 297 10.94 -11.77 18.05
N PRO A 298 10.93 -13.07 17.68
CA PRO A 298 10.34 -14.14 18.49
C PRO A 298 10.92 -14.22 19.89
#